data_6571bab3bc0937fe45fb8751eeef074b
#
_entry.id   6571bab3bc0937fe45fb8751eeef074b
#
_cell.length_a   1.000
_cell.length_b   1.000
_cell.length_c   1.000
_cell.angle_alpha   90.00
_cell.angle_beta   90.00
_cell.angle_gamma   90.00
#
_symmetry.space_group_name_H-M   'P 1'
#
loop_
_entity.id
_entity.type
_entity.pdbx_description
1 polymer ?
#
loop_
_entity_poly.entity_id
_entity_poly.type
_entity_poly.pdbx_seq_one_letter_code
_entity_poly.pdbx_strand_id
1 'polypeptide(L)'
;IDTNIISEIQKGNKADPGVKRWYATVEDDQIYLSVLVLAEIQQGIELLRRRDEKQAKILDKRMRKFRENMEDRILPINMDIALRWAKNNVPDRFPVIDGLLAATALEYDLILVTRNVKDVERSGARLLNPFEH
;
A
#
# COMPACT_ATOMS: atom_id res chain seq x y z
N ILE A 1 1.45 -3.82 -1.67
CA ILE A 1 0.84 -3.70 -0.33
C ILE A 1 0.30 -2.31 -0.10
N ASP A 2 -0.70 -2.19 0.78
CA ASP A 2 -1.37 -0.93 1.10
C ASP A 2 -0.62 -0.19 2.22
N THR A 3 -0.95 1.10 2.40
CA THR A 3 -0.33 1.99 3.39
C THR A 3 -0.42 1.44 4.81
N ASN A 4 -1.57 0.91 5.21
CA ASN A 4 -1.76 0.38 6.57
C ASN A 4 -0.86 -0.84 6.85
N ILE A 5 -0.51 -1.60 5.83
CA ILE A 5 0.41 -2.74 5.97
C ILE A 5 1.83 -2.23 6.21
N ILE A 6 2.26 -1.22 5.45
CA ILE A 6 3.59 -0.62 5.63
C ILE A 6 3.72 0.00 7.01
N SER A 7 2.70 0.74 7.46
CA SER A 7 2.68 1.35 8.78
C SER A 7 2.82 0.30 9.87
N GLU A 8 2.17 -0.84 9.70
CA GLU A 8 2.25 -1.94 10.66
C GLU A 8 3.63 -2.59 10.68
N ILE A 9 4.20 -2.84 9.49
CA ILE A 9 5.55 -3.43 9.37
C ILE A 9 6.58 -2.53 10.07
N GLN A 10 6.44 -1.20 9.97
CA GLN A 10 7.38 -0.26 10.58
C GLN A 10 7.39 -0.30 12.11
N LYS A 11 6.39 -0.89 12.73
CA LYS A 11 6.34 -1.06 14.19
C LYS A 11 7.30 -2.15 14.69
N GLY A 12 7.86 -2.95 13.80
CA GLY A 12 8.79 -4.02 14.14
C GLY A 12 8.17 -5.07 15.06
N ASN A 13 8.76 -5.29 16.22
CA ASN A 13 8.25 -6.30 17.16
C ASN A 13 6.87 -5.99 17.73
N LYS A 14 6.44 -4.74 17.64
CA LYS A 14 5.11 -4.30 18.12
C LYS A 14 4.04 -4.43 17.05
N ALA A 15 4.39 -4.92 15.87
CA ALA A 15 3.44 -5.11 14.78
C ALA A 15 2.42 -6.20 15.12
N ASP A 16 1.26 -6.12 14.47
CA ASP A 16 0.23 -7.15 14.59
C ASP A 16 0.82 -8.54 14.30
N PRO A 17 0.52 -9.55 15.13
CA PRO A 17 1.08 -10.90 14.94
C PRO A 17 0.79 -11.51 13.57
N GLY A 18 -0.38 -11.27 13.02
CA GLY A 18 -0.76 -11.78 11.69
C GLY A 18 0.10 -11.15 10.59
N VAL A 19 0.31 -9.84 10.66
CA VAL A 19 1.15 -9.12 9.71
C VAL A 19 2.61 -9.60 9.82
N LYS A 20 3.11 -9.78 11.03
CA LYS A 20 4.46 -10.30 11.25
C LYS A 20 4.64 -11.69 10.63
N ARG A 21 3.67 -12.59 10.87
CA ARG A 21 3.72 -13.94 10.30
C ARG A 21 3.73 -13.91 8.78
N TRP A 22 2.83 -13.10 8.20
CA TRP A 22 2.77 -12.97 6.74
C TRP A 22 4.07 -12.41 6.18
N TYR A 23 4.58 -11.33 6.76
CA TYR A 23 5.79 -10.66 6.28
C TYR A 23 7.01 -11.60 6.33
N ALA A 24 7.06 -12.49 7.32
CA ALA A 24 8.14 -13.45 7.44
C ALA A 24 8.10 -14.54 6.34
N THR A 25 6.96 -14.72 5.68
CA THR A 25 6.80 -15.75 4.63
C THR A 25 7.09 -15.25 3.23
N VAL A 26 7.22 -13.93 3.03
CA VAL A 26 7.42 -13.35 1.69
C VAL A 26 8.87 -12.90 1.53
N GLU A 27 9.37 -13.02 0.30
CA GLU A 27 10.67 -12.49 -0.08
C GLU A 27 10.53 -11.01 -0.43
N ASP A 28 11.56 -10.21 -0.16
CA ASP A 28 11.53 -8.77 -0.45
C ASP A 28 11.23 -8.49 -1.94
N ASP A 29 11.75 -9.31 -2.84
CA ASP A 29 11.56 -9.14 -4.28
C ASP A 29 10.15 -9.47 -4.76
N GLN A 30 9.32 -10.04 -3.89
CA GLN A 30 7.91 -10.34 -4.18
C GLN A 30 6.98 -9.19 -3.77
N ILE A 31 7.50 -8.16 -3.11
CA ILE A 31 6.72 -7.03 -2.60
C ILE A 31 6.78 -5.87 -3.56
N TYR A 32 5.62 -5.37 -4.00
CA TYR A 32 5.47 -4.22 -4.88
C TYR A 32 4.66 -3.13 -4.19
N LEU A 33 4.98 -1.88 -4.52
CA LEU A 33 4.27 -0.71 -4.00
C LEU A 33 3.75 0.13 -5.15
N SER A 34 2.56 0.72 -4.96
CA SER A 34 2.08 1.78 -5.83
C SER A 34 2.67 3.13 -5.39
N VAL A 35 2.92 4.02 -6.35
CA VAL A 35 3.28 5.40 -6.06
C VAL A 35 2.24 6.09 -5.17
N LEU A 36 0.98 5.63 -5.23
CA LEU A 36 -0.10 6.18 -4.40
C LEU A 36 0.11 5.92 -2.92
N VAL A 37 0.64 4.74 -2.59
CA VAL A 37 0.97 4.39 -1.20
C VAL A 37 2.08 5.29 -0.68
N LEU A 38 3.08 5.56 -1.52
CA LEU A 38 4.15 6.49 -1.17
C LEU A 38 3.61 7.91 -0.95
N ALA A 39 2.65 8.32 -1.79
CA ALA A 39 2.00 9.63 -1.64
C ALA A 39 1.25 9.74 -0.32
N GLU A 40 0.51 8.71 0.07
CA GLU A 40 -0.20 8.70 1.35
C GLU A 40 0.77 8.77 2.54
N ILE A 41 1.86 8.02 2.47
CA ILE A 41 2.88 8.04 3.51
C ILE A 41 3.50 9.42 3.62
N GLN A 42 3.86 10.02 2.49
CA GLN A 42 4.46 11.36 2.48
C GLN A 42 3.49 12.41 3.03
N GLN A 43 2.21 12.32 2.66
CA GLN A 43 1.20 13.22 3.21
C GLN A 43 1.11 13.09 4.73
N GLY A 44 1.15 11.87 5.25
CA GLY A 44 1.17 11.63 6.70
C GLY A 44 2.37 12.24 7.38
N ILE A 45 3.55 12.17 6.75
CA ILE A 45 4.78 12.78 7.26
C ILE A 45 4.64 14.31 7.31
N GLU A 46 4.09 14.94 6.25
CA GLU A 46 3.91 16.37 6.21
C GLU A 46 2.91 16.86 7.26
N LEU A 47 1.84 16.09 7.50
CA LEU A 47 0.90 16.41 8.58
C LEU A 47 1.56 16.31 9.96
N LEU A 48 2.38 15.29 10.16
CA LEU A 48 3.14 15.13 11.40
C LEU A 48 4.12 16.28 11.60
N ARG A 49 4.75 16.76 10.52
CA ARG A 49 5.74 17.84 10.57
C ARG A 49 5.16 19.11 11.16
N ARG A 50 3.87 19.35 11.00
CA ARG A 50 3.20 20.53 11.52
C ARG A 50 3.07 20.54 13.05
N ARG A 51 3.14 19.37 13.69
CA ARG A 51 2.98 19.25 15.14
C ARG A 51 4.22 18.68 15.84
N ASP A 52 5.07 17.97 15.11
CA ASP A 52 6.29 17.34 15.67
C ASP A 52 7.30 17.21 14.54
N GLU A 53 8.02 18.30 14.28
CA GLU A 53 9.00 18.33 13.20
C GLU A 53 10.14 17.33 13.39
N LYS A 54 10.58 17.14 14.63
CA LYS A 54 11.68 16.22 14.95
C LYS A 54 11.32 14.79 14.59
N GLN A 55 10.13 14.35 14.99
CA GLN A 55 9.66 13.01 14.69
C GLN A 55 9.41 12.82 13.19
N ALA A 56 8.90 13.86 12.52
CA ALA A 56 8.68 13.83 11.09
C ALA A 56 9.99 13.65 10.31
N LYS A 57 11.06 14.32 10.74
CA LYS A 57 12.38 14.17 10.11
C LYS A 57 12.90 12.73 10.22
N ILE A 58 12.72 12.11 11.38
CA ILE A 58 13.14 10.73 11.62
C ILE A 58 12.37 9.79 10.69
N LEU A 59 11.06 9.96 10.62
CA LEU A 59 10.20 9.12 9.79
C LEU A 59 10.49 9.34 8.30
N ASP A 60 10.69 10.59 7.88
CA ASP A 60 10.99 10.94 6.48
C ASP A 60 12.31 10.26 6.03
N LYS A 61 13.33 10.30 6.87
CA LYS A 61 14.61 9.65 6.59
C LYS A 61 14.45 8.14 6.46
N ARG A 62 13.68 7.53 7.36
CA ARG A 62 13.39 6.09 7.34
C ARG A 62 12.66 5.68 6.06
N MET A 63 11.65 6.45 5.68
CA MET A 63 10.85 6.14 4.50
C MET A 63 11.62 6.40 3.21
N ARG A 64 12.52 7.37 3.19
CA ARG A 64 13.40 7.61 2.04
C ARG A 64 14.30 6.39 1.80
N LYS A 65 14.87 5.85 2.86
CA LYS A 65 15.70 4.64 2.77
C LYS A 65 14.89 3.44 2.28
N PHE A 66 13.66 3.32 2.77
CA PHE A 66 12.74 2.26 2.34
C PHE A 66 12.45 2.37 0.84
N ARG A 67 12.19 3.59 0.33
CA ARG A 67 11.96 3.81 -1.11
C ARG A 67 13.17 3.42 -1.95
N GLU A 68 14.36 3.76 -1.51
CA GLU A 68 15.59 3.41 -2.21
C GLU A 68 15.73 1.90 -2.34
N ASN A 69 15.40 1.15 -1.28
CA ASN A 69 15.46 -0.30 -1.30
C ASN A 69 14.39 -0.93 -2.20
N MET A 70 13.30 -0.20 -2.47
CA MET A 70 12.17 -0.67 -3.27
C MET A 70 12.15 -0.10 -4.68
N GLU A 71 13.18 0.64 -5.10
CA GLU A 71 13.18 1.45 -6.32
C GLU A 71 12.70 0.70 -7.55
N ASP A 72 13.12 -0.54 -7.72
CA ASP A 72 12.77 -1.38 -8.88
C ASP A 72 11.38 -2.00 -8.80
N ARG A 73 10.67 -1.84 -7.67
CA ARG A 73 9.36 -2.46 -7.43
C ARG A 73 8.29 -1.44 -7.05
N ILE A 74 8.51 -0.17 -7.40
CA ILE A 74 7.53 0.90 -7.23
C ILE A 74 6.79 1.06 -8.56
N LEU A 75 5.48 0.86 -8.53
CA LEU A 75 4.63 0.86 -9.73
C LEU A 75 3.95 2.21 -9.91
N PRO A 76 4.13 2.85 -11.07
CA PRO A 76 3.42 4.10 -11.37
C PRO A 76 1.96 3.81 -11.74
N ILE A 77 1.13 4.86 -11.71
CA ILE A 77 -0.21 4.79 -12.26
C ILE A 77 -0.11 5.17 -13.75
N ASN A 78 -0.28 4.19 -14.59
CA ASN A 78 -0.22 4.39 -16.04
C ASN A 78 -1.64 4.46 -16.63
N MET A 79 -1.71 4.63 -17.95
CA MET A 79 -2.99 4.76 -18.65
C MET A 79 -3.85 3.50 -18.49
N ASP A 80 -3.25 2.32 -18.60
CA ASP A 80 -3.99 1.05 -18.50
C ASP A 80 -4.63 0.88 -17.13
N ILE A 81 -3.90 1.23 -16.06
CA ILE A 81 -4.43 1.20 -14.69
C ILE A 81 -5.58 2.19 -14.54
N ALA A 82 -5.40 3.42 -15.05
CA ALA A 82 -6.43 4.46 -14.95
C ALA A 82 -7.71 4.05 -15.67
N LEU A 83 -7.59 3.47 -16.86
CA LEU A 83 -8.75 3.02 -17.63
C LEU A 83 -9.45 1.84 -16.97
N ARG A 84 -8.70 0.89 -16.39
CA ARG A 84 -9.27 -0.22 -15.64
C ARG A 84 -10.00 0.28 -14.39
N TRP A 85 -9.42 1.22 -13.69
CA TRP A 85 -10.05 1.86 -12.54
C TRP A 85 -11.40 2.49 -12.94
N ALA A 86 -11.43 3.21 -14.05
CA ALA A 86 -12.65 3.85 -14.54
C ALA A 86 -13.75 2.82 -14.80
N LYS A 87 -13.42 1.71 -15.44
CA LYS A 87 -14.37 0.64 -15.72
C LYS A 87 -14.90 -0.01 -14.45
N ASN A 88 -14.01 -0.24 -13.47
CA ASN A 88 -14.38 -0.88 -12.22
C ASN A 88 -15.30 -0.01 -11.36
N ASN A 89 -15.29 1.30 -11.54
CA ASN A 89 -16.13 2.23 -10.78
C ASN A 89 -17.59 2.28 -11.27
N VAL A 90 -17.94 1.51 -12.29
CA VAL A 90 -19.31 1.46 -12.82
C VAL A 90 -19.87 0.07 -12.56
N PRO A 91 -21.10 -0.05 -12.01
CA PRO A 91 -22.04 1.04 -11.65
C PRO A 91 -21.71 1.75 -10.33
N ASP A 92 -20.95 1.13 -9.43
CA ASP A 92 -20.68 1.68 -8.10
C ASP A 92 -19.22 2.06 -7.95
N ARG A 93 -18.97 3.18 -7.30
CA ARG A 93 -17.61 3.68 -7.06
C ARG A 93 -16.94 2.97 -5.89
N PHE A 94 -15.62 2.83 -5.98
CA PHE A 94 -14.76 2.47 -4.87
C PHE A 94 -14.18 3.73 -4.23
N PRO A 95 -13.70 3.68 -2.98
CA PRO A 95 -12.79 4.73 -2.49
C PRO A 95 -11.64 4.89 -3.49
N VAL A 96 -11.27 6.13 -3.80
CA VAL A 96 -10.41 6.42 -4.96
C VAL A 96 -9.08 5.66 -4.90
N ILE A 97 -8.35 5.80 -3.79
CA ILE A 97 -7.04 5.14 -3.66
C ILE A 97 -7.18 3.62 -3.67
N ASP A 98 -8.14 3.09 -2.91
CA ASP A 98 -8.37 1.63 -2.85
C ASP A 98 -8.73 1.07 -4.22
N GLY A 99 -9.55 1.79 -4.98
CA GLY A 99 -9.93 1.40 -6.34
C GLY A 99 -8.74 1.40 -7.29
N LEU A 100 -7.85 2.39 -7.18
CA LEU A 100 -6.65 2.45 -8.00
C LEU A 100 -5.64 1.36 -7.62
N LEU A 101 -5.52 1.02 -6.34
CA LEU A 101 -4.68 -0.09 -5.90
C LEU A 101 -5.21 -1.42 -6.43
N ALA A 102 -6.53 -1.62 -6.40
CA ALA A 102 -7.15 -2.83 -6.95
C ALA A 102 -6.91 -2.92 -8.47
N ALA A 103 -7.05 -1.82 -9.19
CA ALA A 103 -6.78 -1.77 -10.63
C ALA A 103 -5.32 -2.09 -10.94
N THR A 104 -4.39 -1.61 -10.11
CA THR A 104 -2.97 -1.90 -10.25
C THR A 104 -2.70 -3.41 -10.07
N ALA A 105 -3.30 -4.00 -9.03
CA ALA A 105 -3.14 -5.44 -8.78
C ALA A 105 -3.67 -6.28 -9.94
N LEU A 106 -4.83 -5.89 -10.50
CA LEU A 106 -5.40 -6.58 -11.65
C LEU A 106 -4.51 -6.47 -12.89
N GLU A 107 -3.98 -5.28 -13.15
CA GLU A 107 -3.18 -5.04 -14.34
C GLU A 107 -1.86 -5.79 -14.33
N TYR A 108 -1.24 -5.93 -13.16
CA TYR A 108 0.03 -6.64 -13.02
C TYR A 108 -0.12 -8.08 -12.50
N ASP A 109 -1.34 -8.56 -12.36
CA ASP A 109 -1.65 -9.89 -11.84
C ASP A 109 -1.00 -10.14 -10.47
N LEU A 110 -1.18 -9.17 -9.59
CA LEU A 110 -0.65 -9.22 -8.23
C LEU A 110 -1.77 -9.44 -7.21
N ILE A 111 -1.39 -9.84 -6.01
CA ILE A 111 -2.31 -9.91 -4.87
C ILE A 111 -2.24 -8.57 -4.15
N LEU A 112 -3.40 -7.95 -3.93
CA LEU A 112 -3.49 -6.73 -3.12
C LEU A 112 -3.53 -7.11 -1.65
N VAL A 113 -2.49 -6.73 -0.91
CA VAL A 113 -2.39 -6.99 0.52
C VAL A 113 -2.88 -5.74 1.25
N THR A 114 -4.03 -5.85 1.90
CA THR A 114 -4.70 -4.71 2.52
C THR A 114 -5.57 -5.17 3.70
N ARG A 115 -5.77 -4.28 4.66
CA ARG A 115 -6.75 -4.49 5.73
C ARG A 115 -8.17 -4.21 5.24
N ASN A 116 -8.33 -3.37 4.21
CA ASN A 116 -9.61 -2.86 3.74
C ASN A 116 -10.24 -3.76 2.67
N VAL A 117 -10.29 -5.08 2.93
CA VAL A 117 -10.79 -6.06 1.97
C VAL A 117 -12.23 -5.76 1.51
N LYS A 118 -13.10 -5.36 2.44
CA LYS A 118 -14.50 -5.08 2.12
C LYS A 118 -14.66 -3.95 1.11
N ASP A 119 -13.76 -2.97 1.14
CA ASP A 119 -13.84 -1.82 0.25
C ASP A 119 -13.50 -2.16 -1.20
N VAL A 120 -12.86 -3.30 -1.44
CA VAL A 120 -12.37 -3.66 -2.78
C VAL A 120 -12.75 -5.09 -3.21
N GLU A 121 -13.53 -5.81 -2.41
CA GLU A 121 -13.83 -7.23 -2.70
C GLU A 121 -14.55 -7.47 -4.03
N ARG A 122 -15.36 -6.51 -4.50
CA ARG A 122 -16.06 -6.64 -5.78
C ARG A 122 -15.21 -6.19 -6.98
N SER A 123 -13.97 -5.78 -6.75
CA SER A 123 -13.07 -5.33 -7.83
C SER A 123 -12.59 -6.46 -8.74
N GLY A 124 -12.64 -7.70 -8.27
CA GLY A 124 -12.09 -8.84 -8.96
C GLY A 124 -10.61 -9.10 -8.66
N ALA A 125 -9.94 -8.19 -7.94
CA ALA A 125 -8.56 -8.40 -7.54
C ALA A 125 -8.46 -9.51 -6.48
N ARG A 126 -7.35 -10.25 -6.51
CA ARG A 126 -7.04 -11.22 -5.45
C ARG A 126 -6.59 -10.44 -4.22
N LEU A 127 -7.18 -10.74 -3.07
CA LEU A 127 -6.99 -9.96 -1.85
C LEU A 127 -6.42 -10.83 -0.73
N LEU A 128 -5.63 -10.21 0.12
CA LEU A 128 -5.11 -10.83 1.33
C LEU A 128 -5.10 -9.82 2.46
N ASN A 129 -5.75 -10.16 3.57
CA ASN A 129 -5.69 -9.38 4.80
C ASN A 129 -4.79 -10.09 5.80
N PRO A 130 -3.52 -9.65 5.98
CA PRO A 130 -2.60 -10.34 6.86
C PRO A 130 -2.94 -10.15 8.34
N PHE A 131 -3.80 -9.20 8.70
CA PHE A 131 -4.27 -9.02 10.08
C PHE A 131 -5.11 -10.21 10.55
N GLU A 132 -5.73 -10.92 9.61
CA GLU A 132 -6.56 -12.09 9.87
C GLU A 132 -5.82 -13.41 9.60
N HIS A 133 -4.56 -13.31 9.22
CA HIS A 133 -3.78 -14.46 8.77
C HIS A 133 -3.33 -15.36 9.94
#